data_2dfe06ec816cc5864113da0e606e0bb9
#
_entry.id   2dfe06ec816cc5864113da0e606e0bb9
#
_cell.length_a   1.000
_cell.length_b   1.000
_cell.length_c   1.000
_cell.angle_alpha   90.00
_cell.angle_beta   90.00
_cell.angle_gamma   90.00
#
_symmetry.space_group_name_H-M   'P 1'
#
loop_
_entity.id
_entity.type
_entity.pdbx_description
1 polymer ?
#
loop_
_entity_poly.entity_id
_entity_poly.type
_entity_poly.pdbx_seq_one_letter_code
_entity_poly.pdbx_strand_id
1 'polypeptide(L)'
;MTLLAWNCRGTGSNLAVRILIDEVKATDPTLVFLAKTKARVNRIKGVQCKLDCTQGIIVPSDGRSGGLALLWREGTLIDFKSCSNSHIDVVVRDSPFAKPWRVTGFYGHLDTNKRYISW
;
A
#
# COMPACT_ATOMS: atom_id res chain seq x y z
N MET A 1 -0.38 13.79 -6.85
CA MET A 1 -0.27 12.37 -6.51
C MET A 1 -1.21 12.02 -5.37
N THR A 2 -1.77 10.85 -5.39
CA THR A 2 -2.78 10.42 -4.43
C THR A 2 -2.35 9.13 -3.73
N LEU A 3 -2.53 9.08 -2.42
CA LEU A 3 -2.18 7.94 -1.60
C LEU A 3 -3.43 7.51 -0.82
N LEU A 4 -3.82 6.26 -0.96
CA LEU A 4 -4.90 5.66 -0.20
C LEU A 4 -4.33 4.78 0.90
N ALA A 5 -4.64 5.08 2.14
CA ALA A 5 -4.31 4.24 3.28
C ALA A 5 -5.56 3.52 3.76
N TRP A 6 -5.47 2.22 3.89
CA TRP A 6 -6.61 1.37 4.22
C TRP A 6 -6.26 0.40 5.35
N ASN A 7 -7.03 0.42 6.41
CA ASN A 7 -6.93 -0.55 7.48
C ASN A 7 -7.86 -1.73 7.16
N CYS A 8 -7.27 -2.84 6.74
CA CYS A 8 -8.03 -3.97 6.24
C CYS A 8 -8.77 -4.75 7.33
N ARG A 9 -8.25 -4.73 8.57
CA ARG A 9 -8.74 -5.59 9.66
C ARG A 9 -8.86 -7.07 9.23
N GLY A 10 -8.00 -7.47 8.28
CA GLY A 10 -8.03 -8.78 7.66
C GLY A 10 -8.60 -8.73 6.24
N THR A 11 -7.98 -9.47 5.33
CA THR A 11 -8.40 -9.58 3.92
C THR A 11 -9.11 -10.91 3.64
N GLY A 12 -9.56 -11.61 4.68
CA GLY A 12 -10.19 -12.92 4.54
C GLY A 12 -11.62 -12.90 4.02
N SER A 13 -12.26 -11.74 4.06
CA SER A 13 -13.64 -11.57 3.62
C SER A 13 -13.69 -11.05 2.19
N ASN A 14 -14.50 -11.67 1.34
CA ASN A 14 -14.72 -11.19 -0.02
C ASN A 14 -15.37 -9.79 -0.03
N LEU A 15 -16.22 -9.50 0.94
CA LEU A 15 -16.84 -8.20 1.08
C LEU A 15 -15.81 -7.11 1.37
N ALA A 16 -14.87 -7.37 2.28
CA ALA A 16 -13.80 -6.41 2.61
C ALA A 16 -12.95 -6.09 1.38
N VAL A 17 -12.59 -7.10 0.60
CA VAL A 17 -11.82 -6.92 -0.64
C VAL A 17 -12.62 -6.12 -1.66
N ARG A 18 -13.91 -6.39 -1.79
CA ARG A 18 -14.80 -5.68 -2.72
C ARG A 18 -14.90 -4.20 -2.39
N ILE A 19 -15.07 -3.88 -1.11
CA ILE A 19 -15.11 -2.49 -0.64
C ILE A 19 -13.79 -1.77 -0.98
N LEU A 20 -12.67 -2.41 -0.76
CA LEU A 20 -11.37 -1.87 -1.10
C LEU A 20 -11.23 -1.62 -2.60
N ILE A 21 -11.65 -2.57 -3.43
CA ILE A 21 -11.61 -2.42 -4.89
C ILE A 21 -12.45 -1.21 -5.34
N ASP A 22 -13.65 -1.07 -4.80
CA ASP A 22 -14.54 0.04 -5.13
C ASP A 22 -13.91 1.38 -4.74
N GLU A 23 -13.28 1.45 -3.57
CA GLU A 23 -12.59 2.66 -3.12
C GLU A 23 -11.40 3.02 -3.99
N VAL A 24 -10.60 2.03 -4.39
CA VAL A 24 -9.47 2.25 -5.28
C VAL A 24 -9.93 2.76 -6.64
N LYS A 25 -11.01 2.20 -7.19
CA LYS A 25 -11.57 2.67 -8.46
C LYS A 25 -12.11 4.09 -8.35
N ALA A 26 -12.71 4.45 -7.24
CA ALA A 26 -13.29 5.77 -7.03
C ALA A 26 -12.21 6.85 -6.87
N THR A 27 -11.12 6.55 -6.17
CA THR A 27 -10.07 7.52 -5.84
C THR A 27 -8.91 7.51 -6.82
N ASP A 28 -8.74 6.43 -7.56
CA ASP A 28 -7.62 6.22 -8.51
C ASP A 28 -6.26 6.61 -7.92
N PRO A 29 -5.84 6.00 -6.81
CA PRO A 29 -4.62 6.41 -6.12
C PRO A 29 -3.37 5.94 -6.86
N THR A 30 -2.29 6.70 -6.71
CA THR A 30 -0.96 6.30 -7.17
C THR A 30 -0.40 5.17 -6.33
N LEU A 31 -0.60 5.26 -5.01
CA LEU A 31 -0.17 4.26 -4.04
C LEU A 31 -1.36 3.79 -3.21
N VAL A 32 -1.32 2.52 -2.85
CA VAL A 32 -2.27 1.93 -1.89
C VAL A 32 -1.47 1.30 -0.76
N PHE A 33 -1.66 1.79 0.45
CA PHE A 33 -1.06 1.22 1.66
C PHE A 33 -2.11 0.45 2.43
N LEU A 34 -1.86 -0.84 2.63
CA LEU A 34 -2.74 -1.72 3.37
C LEU A 34 -2.09 -2.08 4.70
N ALA A 35 -2.79 -1.82 5.80
CA ALA A 35 -2.35 -2.19 7.13
C ALA A 35 -3.28 -3.26 7.72
N LYS A 36 -2.75 -4.07 8.63
CA LYS A 36 -3.49 -5.14 9.30
C LYS A 36 -4.12 -6.11 8.31
N THR A 37 -3.37 -6.50 7.29
CA THR A 37 -3.88 -7.41 6.27
C THR A 37 -4.20 -8.79 6.84
N LYS A 38 -3.49 -9.19 7.88
CA LYS A 38 -3.60 -10.53 8.51
C LYS A 38 -3.55 -11.65 7.47
N ALA A 39 -2.74 -11.47 6.44
CA ALA A 39 -2.76 -12.34 5.29
C ALA A 39 -1.35 -12.76 4.89
N ARG A 40 -1.27 -13.91 4.22
CA ARG A 40 -0.04 -14.40 3.60
C ARG A 40 0.16 -13.73 2.24
N VAL A 41 1.38 -13.84 1.71
CA VAL A 41 1.78 -13.22 0.45
C VAL A 41 0.83 -13.58 -0.69
N ASN A 42 0.45 -14.84 -0.83
CA ASN A 42 -0.42 -15.27 -1.93
C ASN A 42 -1.78 -14.58 -1.92
N ARG A 43 -2.34 -14.36 -0.74
CA ARG A 43 -3.63 -13.66 -0.62
C ARG A 43 -3.50 -12.20 -1.04
N ILE A 44 -2.41 -11.55 -0.63
CA ILE A 44 -2.16 -10.15 -1.00
C ILE A 44 -1.88 -10.02 -2.49
N LYS A 45 -1.18 -10.97 -3.10
CA LYS A 45 -0.98 -10.98 -4.56
C LYS A 45 -2.30 -11.10 -5.31
N GLY A 46 -3.24 -11.86 -4.81
CA GLY A 46 -4.58 -11.92 -5.38
C GLY A 46 -5.32 -10.59 -5.30
N VAL A 47 -5.24 -9.90 -4.17
CA VAL A 47 -5.79 -8.56 -4.01
C VAL A 47 -5.09 -7.57 -4.96
N GLN A 48 -3.78 -7.63 -5.02
CA GLN A 48 -2.97 -6.80 -5.91
C GLN A 48 -3.44 -6.92 -7.37
N CYS A 49 -3.67 -8.12 -7.82
CA CYS A 49 -4.16 -8.38 -9.18
C CYS A 49 -5.55 -7.75 -9.40
N LYS A 50 -6.44 -7.85 -8.43
CA LYS A 50 -7.78 -7.27 -8.51
C LYS A 50 -7.77 -5.74 -8.49
N LEU A 51 -6.74 -5.13 -7.89
CA LEU A 51 -6.58 -3.68 -7.83
C LEU A 51 -5.86 -3.10 -9.04
N ASP A 52 -5.47 -3.92 -10.01
CA ASP A 52 -4.64 -3.51 -11.15
C ASP A 52 -3.30 -2.90 -10.74
N CYS A 53 -2.79 -3.26 -9.59
CA CYS A 53 -1.47 -2.84 -9.13
C CYS A 53 -0.46 -3.92 -9.53
N THR A 54 0.38 -3.62 -10.49
CA THR A 54 1.31 -4.61 -11.03
C THR A 54 2.50 -4.87 -10.13
N GLN A 55 2.77 -3.99 -9.17
CA GLN A 55 3.93 -4.07 -8.29
C GLN A 55 3.56 -3.76 -6.86
N GLY A 56 4.38 -4.23 -5.94
CA GLY A 56 4.15 -3.98 -4.52
C GLY A 56 5.25 -4.53 -3.63
N ILE A 57 5.23 -4.05 -2.40
CA ILE A 57 6.04 -4.57 -1.30
C ILE A 57 5.06 -5.18 -0.31
N ILE A 58 5.25 -6.46 -0.01
CA ILE A 58 4.34 -7.20 0.86
C ILE A 58 5.12 -7.67 2.09
N VAL A 59 4.67 -7.26 3.26
CA VAL A 59 5.14 -7.79 4.54
C VAL A 59 4.05 -8.71 5.06
N PRO A 60 4.26 -10.04 5.04
CA PRO A 60 3.23 -10.97 5.45
C PRO A 60 2.93 -10.85 6.95
N SER A 61 1.74 -11.27 7.33
CA SER A 61 1.37 -11.33 8.74
C SER A 61 2.22 -12.38 9.47
N ASP A 62 2.51 -12.08 10.74
CA ASP A 62 3.12 -13.01 11.65
C ASP A 62 2.00 -13.64 12.50
N GLY A 63 1.53 -14.81 12.08
CA GLY A 63 0.41 -15.48 12.73
C GLY A 63 -0.92 -14.76 12.46
N ARG A 64 -1.61 -14.36 13.54
CA ARG A 64 -2.96 -13.79 13.50
C ARG A 64 -2.98 -12.27 13.46
N SER A 65 -1.83 -11.63 13.51
CA SER A 65 -1.75 -10.18 13.57
C SER A 65 -0.76 -9.66 12.56
N GLY A 66 -0.81 -8.36 12.32
CA GLY A 66 0.13 -7.67 11.45
C GLY A 66 -0.22 -7.80 9.98
N GLY A 67 0.80 -7.70 9.16
CA GLY A 67 0.68 -7.69 7.71
C GLY A 67 0.54 -6.28 7.18
N LEU A 68 1.45 -5.92 6.28
CA LEU A 68 1.46 -4.63 5.58
C LEU A 68 1.63 -4.89 4.09
N ALA A 69 1.09 -4.02 3.27
CA ALA A 69 1.36 -4.02 1.85
C ALA A 69 1.37 -2.59 1.32
N LEU A 70 2.31 -2.30 0.45
CA LEU A 70 2.34 -1.07 -0.32
C LEU A 70 2.29 -1.45 -1.78
N LEU A 71 1.25 -1.04 -2.48
CA LEU A 71 0.97 -1.43 -3.86
C LEU A 71 0.94 -0.21 -4.75
N TRP A 72 1.39 -0.36 -6.00
CA TRP A 72 1.37 0.73 -6.98
C TRP A 72 1.23 0.20 -8.39
N ARG A 73 0.84 1.08 -9.28
CA ARG A 73 0.69 0.77 -10.70
C ARG A 73 2.02 0.87 -11.43
N GLU A 74 2.10 0.23 -12.57
CA GLU A 74 3.21 0.37 -13.49
C GLU A 74 3.40 1.84 -13.86
N GLY A 75 4.65 2.26 -13.95
CA GLY A 75 5.01 3.65 -14.26
C GLY A 75 5.31 4.51 -13.06
N THR A 76 4.89 4.11 -11.87
CA THR A 76 5.29 4.77 -10.63
C THR A 76 6.72 4.36 -10.25
N LEU A 77 7.57 5.33 -9.96
CA LEU A 77 8.95 5.08 -9.61
C LEU A 77 9.09 4.97 -8.10
N ILE A 78 9.48 3.80 -7.64
CA ILE A 78 9.64 3.50 -6.22
C ILE A 78 11.10 3.18 -5.93
N ASP A 79 11.68 3.90 -4.98
CA ASP A 79 12.99 3.62 -4.43
C ASP A 79 12.80 3.05 -3.03
N PHE A 80 13.03 1.76 -2.88
CA PHE A 80 12.88 1.04 -1.62
C PHE A 80 13.99 1.45 -0.64
N LYS A 81 13.63 1.78 0.58
CA LYS A 81 14.57 2.15 1.63
C LYS A 81 14.70 1.07 2.69
N SER A 82 13.60 0.69 3.31
CA SER A 82 13.61 -0.36 4.34
C SER A 82 12.22 -0.91 4.59
N CYS A 83 12.17 -2.08 5.19
CA CYS A 83 10.93 -2.62 5.72
C CYS A 83 11.21 -3.52 6.93
N SER A 84 10.18 -3.72 7.73
CA SER A 84 10.19 -4.65 8.85
C SER A 84 8.78 -5.23 9.02
N ASN A 85 8.56 -5.98 10.09
CA ASN A 85 7.22 -6.49 10.40
C ASN A 85 6.21 -5.38 10.70
N SER A 86 6.68 -4.16 10.96
CA SER A 86 5.82 -3.06 11.39
C SER A 86 5.92 -1.82 10.52
N HIS A 87 6.77 -1.80 9.48
CA HIS A 87 6.90 -0.62 8.63
C HIS A 87 7.34 -0.94 7.20
N ILE A 88 7.00 -0.04 6.28
CA ILE A 88 7.53 0.01 4.91
C ILE A 88 7.94 1.46 4.63
N ASP A 89 9.15 1.66 4.14
CA ASP A 89 9.71 2.99 3.88
C ASP A 89 10.23 3.06 2.45
N VAL A 90 9.71 4.00 1.68
CA VAL A 90 10.05 4.18 0.27
C VAL A 90 10.17 5.66 -0.08
N VAL A 91 10.84 5.93 -1.20
CA VAL A 91 10.79 7.23 -1.87
C VAL A 91 10.04 7.04 -3.19
N VAL A 92 9.12 7.95 -3.47
CA VAL A 92 8.18 7.83 -4.58
C VAL A 92 8.30 9.01 -5.51
N ARG A 93 8.22 8.74 -6.82
CA ARG A 93 8.10 9.76 -7.86
C ARG A 93 7.00 9.36 -8.84
N ASP A 94 6.14 10.30 -9.21
CA ASP A 94 5.13 10.07 -10.24
C ASP A 94 5.75 9.93 -11.63
N SER A 95 6.88 10.61 -11.84
CA SER A 95 7.64 10.57 -13.09
C SER A 95 9.10 10.86 -12.80
N PRO A 96 10.03 10.61 -13.78
CA PRO A 96 11.45 10.92 -13.59
C PRO A 96 11.72 12.39 -13.28
N PHE A 97 10.83 13.28 -13.69
CA PHE A 97 10.99 14.73 -13.51
C PHE A 97 10.23 15.26 -12.30
N ALA A 98 9.44 14.44 -11.64
CA ALA A 98 8.71 14.85 -10.45
C ALA A 98 9.62 14.92 -9.24
N LYS A 99 9.28 15.80 -8.29
CA LYS A 99 9.98 15.83 -7.00
C LYS A 99 9.76 14.53 -6.24
N PRO A 100 10.80 13.98 -5.63
CA PRO A 100 10.64 12.79 -4.79
C PRO A 100 9.97 13.15 -3.47
N TRP A 101 9.24 12.20 -2.93
CA TRP A 101 8.70 12.30 -1.59
C TRP A 101 8.79 10.96 -0.88
N ARG A 102 8.97 11.06 0.42
CA ARG A 102 9.16 9.89 1.26
C ARG A 102 7.84 9.47 1.88
N VAL A 103 7.57 8.19 1.78
CA VAL A 103 6.38 7.57 2.37
C VAL A 103 6.85 6.49 3.32
N THR A 104 6.45 6.60 4.58
CA THR A 104 6.73 5.58 5.59
C THR A 104 5.41 5.10 6.17
N GLY A 105 5.08 3.84 5.89
CA GLY A 105 3.90 3.20 6.42
C GLY A 105 4.24 2.38 7.66
N PHE A 106 3.55 2.64 8.76
CA PHE A 106 3.69 1.88 9.99
C PHE A 106 2.47 1.02 10.22
N TYR A 107 2.65 -0.03 11.02
CA TYR A 107 1.51 -0.82 11.45
C TYR A 107 0.49 0.07 12.17
N GLY A 108 -0.67 0.23 11.55
CA GLY A 108 -1.77 1.02 12.09
C GLY A 108 -1.82 2.47 11.65
N HIS A 109 -0.76 3.04 11.05
CA HIS A 109 -0.84 4.38 10.50
C HIS A 109 0.21 4.61 9.42
N LEU A 110 0.05 5.71 8.70
CA LEU A 110 0.94 6.13 7.64
C LEU A 110 1.52 7.49 7.97
N ASP A 111 2.84 7.61 7.86
CA ASP A 111 3.53 8.88 8.01
C ASP A 111 4.17 9.29 6.69
N THR A 112 4.05 10.56 6.34
CA THR A 112 4.54 11.09 5.08
C THR A 112 5.26 12.40 5.28
N ASN A 113 6.12 12.74 4.34
CA ASN A 113 6.71 14.06 4.32
C ASN A 113 5.67 15.07 3.81
N LYS A 114 5.12 15.83 4.73
CA LYS A 114 3.95 16.68 4.51
C LYS A 114 4.12 17.78 3.45
N ARG A 115 5.35 18.10 3.08
CA ARG A 115 5.59 19.12 2.05
C ARG A 115 5.11 18.69 0.66
N TYR A 116 4.90 17.40 0.47
CA TYR A 116 4.65 16.84 -0.85
C TYR A 116 3.32 16.14 -0.97
N ILE A 117 2.56 16.03 0.12
CA ILE A 117 1.35 15.23 0.13
C ILE A 117 0.18 15.99 0.68
N SER A 118 -0.91 15.87 -0.05
CA SER A 118 -2.25 16.18 0.40
C SER A 118 -3.03 14.88 0.50
N TRP A 119 -3.55 14.63 1.64
CA TRP A 119 -4.39 13.46 1.89
C TRP A 119 -5.81 13.71 1.42
#